data_ec08755016b210547d8eb5d4d6aab399
#
_entry.id   ec08755016b210547d8eb5d4d6aab399
#
_cell.length_a   1.000
_cell.length_b   1.000
_cell.length_c   1.000
_cell.angle_alpha   90.00
_cell.angle_beta   90.00
_cell.angle_gamma   90.00
#
_symmetry.space_group_name_H-M   'P 1'
#
loop_
_entity.id
_entity.type
_entity.pdbx_description
1 polymer ?
#
loop_
_entity_poly.entity_id
_entity_poly.type
_entity_poly.pdbx_seq_one_letter_code
_entity_poly.pdbx_strand_id
1 'polypeptide(L)'
;ILVLDAVRNEDVQKIAKAVLASGCRVLTVDPGPLTMQIVYEMQVKEKREQKVLLVIGSVTATTKRQIADLLQKRRVFFADMHVEEFFARGRREMEVRRVVDKVCAAVDSEDILLLTTTPLSDEASLDLKATAKELDITSEDVSSILSNTLAQAASEVLEKSRKIEGVYCSDNQKDNKDGNYKLALLIT
;
A
#
# COMPACT_ATOMS: atom_id res chain seq x y z
N ILE A 1 20.27 -9.75 17.39
CA ILE A 1 19.83 -8.53 16.68
C ILE A 1 21.09 -7.78 16.29
N LEU A 2 21.22 -7.42 15.02
CA LEU A 2 22.28 -6.60 14.48
C LEU A 2 21.67 -5.29 13.97
N VAL A 3 22.20 -4.16 14.41
CA VAL A 3 21.80 -2.83 13.94
C VAL A 3 22.93 -2.32 13.04
N LEU A 4 22.58 -1.96 11.81
CA LEU A 4 23.51 -1.46 10.81
C LEU A 4 23.06 -0.07 10.36
N ASP A 5 24.02 0.79 10.10
CA ASP A 5 23.80 2.12 9.56
C ASP A 5 24.40 2.24 8.16
N ALA A 6 23.79 3.05 7.31
CA ALA A 6 24.22 3.29 5.94
C ALA A 6 24.01 4.76 5.58
N VAL A 7 25.04 5.39 5.03
CA VAL A 7 24.99 6.80 4.62
C VAL A 7 24.81 6.91 3.09
N ARG A 8 25.28 5.92 2.34
CA ARG A 8 25.25 5.91 0.87
C ARG A 8 24.68 4.59 0.36
N ASN A 9 24.24 4.59 -0.88
CA ASN A 9 23.74 3.39 -1.55
C ASN A 9 24.80 2.28 -1.62
N GLU A 10 26.09 2.62 -1.75
CA GLU A 10 27.19 1.66 -1.73
C GLU A 10 27.30 0.93 -0.39
N ASP A 11 26.95 1.58 0.71
CA ASP A 11 26.96 0.95 2.03
C ASP A 11 25.81 -0.05 2.14
N VAL A 12 24.62 0.30 1.65
CA VAL A 12 23.47 -0.61 1.56
C VAL A 12 23.82 -1.83 0.70
N GLN A 13 24.50 -1.64 -0.43
CA GLN A 13 24.93 -2.73 -1.29
C GLN A 13 25.93 -3.66 -0.60
N LYS A 14 26.92 -3.11 0.13
CA LYS A 14 27.86 -3.91 0.90
C LYS A 14 27.16 -4.73 1.99
N ILE A 15 26.21 -4.12 2.69
CA ILE A 15 25.42 -4.80 3.72
C ILE A 15 24.61 -5.94 3.08
N ALA A 16 23.93 -5.71 1.97
CA ALA A 16 23.17 -6.74 1.27
C ALA A 16 24.03 -7.92 0.85
N LYS A 17 25.20 -7.66 0.27
CA LYS A 17 26.18 -8.71 -0.10
C LYS A 17 26.68 -9.48 1.11
N ALA A 18 26.98 -8.81 2.22
CA ALA A 18 27.43 -9.45 3.46
C ALA A 18 26.33 -10.34 4.06
N VAL A 19 25.07 -9.86 4.06
CA VAL A 19 23.91 -10.64 4.50
C VAL A 19 23.79 -11.94 3.70
N LEU A 20 23.84 -11.86 2.38
CA LEU A 20 23.75 -13.05 1.51
C LEU A 20 24.96 -13.99 1.68
N ALA A 21 26.15 -13.44 1.78
CA ALA A 21 27.37 -14.23 1.98
C ALA A 21 27.43 -14.94 3.35
N SER A 22 26.70 -14.44 4.35
CA SER A 22 26.66 -15.04 5.69
C SER A 22 26.00 -16.42 5.71
N GLY A 23 25.14 -16.74 4.75
CA GLY A 23 24.30 -17.95 4.73
C GLY A 23 23.28 -18.05 5.86
N CYS A 24 23.15 -17.00 6.67
CA CYS A 24 22.20 -16.98 7.79
C CYS A 24 20.76 -16.76 7.29
N ARG A 25 19.80 -17.31 8.04
CA ARG A 25 18.40 -16.92 7.89
C ARG A 25 18.20 -15.55 8.53
N VAL A 26 17.88 -14.55 7.74
CA VAL A 26 17.79 -13.15 8.18
C VAL A 26 16.38 -12.62 7.95
N LEU A 27 15.89 -11.91 8.96
CA LEU A 27 14.71 -11.04 8.81
C LEU A 27 15.21 -9.60 8.77
N THR A 28 15.00 -8.91 7.66
CA THR A 28 15.32 -7.49 7.53
C THR A 28 14.19 -6.63 8.06
N VAL A 29 14.55 -5.59 8.82
CA VAL A 29 13.64 -4.54 9.27
C VAL A 29 14.26 -3.22 8.86
N ASP A 30 13.84 -2.70 7.71
CA ASP A 30 14.39 -1.47 7.13
C ASP A 30 13.29 -0.68 6.39
N PRO A 31 13.50 0.60 6.09
CA PRO A 31 12.53 1.42 5.35
C PRO A 31 12.47 1.09 3.84
N GLY A 32 13.09 -0.01 3.39
CA GLY A 32 13.01 -0.52 2.02
C GLY A 32 14.34 -0.69 1.27
N PRO A 33 15.34 0.21 1.38
CA PRO A 33 16.55 0.16 0.55
C PRO A 33 17.35 -1.13 0.69
N LEU A 34 17.51 -1.66 1.90
CA LEU A 34 18.27 -2.89 2.13
C LEU A 34 17.53 -4.11 1.56
N THR A 35 16.25 -4.22 1.83
CA THR A 35 15.42 -5.31 1.29
C THR A 35 15.43 -5.30 -0.24
N MET A 36 15.28 -4.15 -0.87
CA MET A 36 15.38 -4.01 -2.33
C MET A 36 16.74 -4.43 -2.87
N GLN A 37 17.82 -4.03 -2.20
CA GLN A 37 19.17 -4.39 -2.62
C GLN A 37 19.46 -5.89 -2.46
N ILE A 38 18.96 -6.53 -1.40
CA ILE A 38 19.05 -7.98 -1.21
C ILE A 38 18.36 -8.71 -2.37
N VAL A 39 17.13 -8.33 -2.72
CA VAL A 39 16.40 -8.91 -3.85
C VAL A 39 17.18 -8.76 -5.15
N TYR A 40 17.78 -7.59 -5.39
CA TYR A 40 18.61 -7.31 -6.55
C TYR A 40 19.85 -8.23 -6.60
N GLU A 41 20.59 -8.34 -5.49
CA GLU A 41 21.79 -9.18 -5.39
C GLU A 41 21.47 -10.68 -5.50
N MET A 42 20.30 -11.11 -5.07
CA MET A 42 19.81 -12.48 -5.26
C MET A 42 19.53 -12.82 -6.71
N GLN A 43 19.56 -11.83 -7.62
CA GLN A 43 19.20 -11.99 -9.02
C GLN A 43 17.84 -12.68 -9.19
N VAL A 44 16.91 -12.35 -8.33
CA VAL A 44 15.54 -12.84 -8.45
C VAL A 44 14.99 -12.35 -9.78
N LYS A 45 14.88 -13.26 -10.74
CA LYS A 45 14.27 -12.96 -12.03
C LYS A 45 12.81 -12.64 -11.79
N GLU A 46 12.36 -11.49 -12.26
CA GLU A 46 10.95 -11.15 -12.27
C GLU A 46 10.21 -12.30 -12.95
N LYS A 47 9.37 -13.01 -12.22
CA LYS A 47 8.37 -13.86 -12.83
C LYS A 47 7.41 -12.95 -13.57
N ARG A 48 7.36 -13.02 -14.88
CA ARG A 48 6.59 -12.12 -15.76
C ARG A 48 5.08 -12.16 -15.58
N GLU A 49 4.57 -12.96 -14.66
CA GLU A 49 3.14 -13.23 -14.50
C GLU A 49 2.63 -13.01 -13.06
N GLN A 50 3.43 -12.38 -12.19
CA GLN A 50 2.96 -12.10 -10.82
C GLN A 50 2.01 -10.91 -10.81
N LYS A 51 0.81 -11.15 -10.30
CA LYS A 51 -0.18 -10.10 -10.11
C LYS A 51 -0.05 -9.51 -8.71
N VAL A 52 0.05 -8.20 -8.65
CA VAL A 52 0.30 -7.46 -7.41
C VAL A 52 -0.84 -6.50 -7.14
N LEU A 53 -1.37 -6.54 -5.92
CA LEU A 53 -2.31 -5.55 -5.41
C LEU A 53 -1.57 -4.53 -4.54
N LEU A 54 -1.57 -3.29 -4.98
CA LEU A 54 -1.10 -2.15 -4.21
C LEU A 54 -2.29 -1.53 -3.48
N VAL A 55 -2.22 -1.42 -2.15
CA VAL A 55 -3.27 -0.83 -1.31
C VAL A 55 -2.70 0.41 -0.65
N ILE A 56 -3.13 1.58 -1.08
CA ILE A 56 -2.53 2.85 -0.66
C ILE A 56 -3.57 3.78 -0.06
N GLY A 57 -3.46 4.05 1.26
CA GLY A 57 -4.31 5.00 2.00
C GLY A 57 -3.64 6.33 2.31
N SER A 58 -2.35 6.47 2.04
CA SER A 58 -1.56 7.67 2.35
C SER A 58 -1.89 8.84 1.42
N VAL A 59 -2.25 9.99 1.99
CA VAL A 59 -2.62 11.21 1.24
C VAL A 59 -1.48 12.24 1.12
N THR A 60 -0.24 11.86 1.44
CA THR A 60 0.91 12.79 1.38
C THR A 60 1.26 13.19 -0.05
N ALA A 61 1.83 14.38 -0.22
CA ALA A 61 2.34 14.84 -1.52
C ALA A 61 3.38 13.89 -2.12
N THR A 62 4.16 13.20 -1.27
CA THR A 62 5.13 12.20 -1.71
C THR A 62 4.42 10.98 -2.30
N THR A 63 3.39 10.47 -1.62
CA THR A 63 2.59 9.33 -2.12
C THR A 63 1.90 9.67 -3.44
N LYS A 64 1.28 10.86 -3.54
CA LYS A 64 0.66 11.32 -4.80
C LYS A 64 1.66 11.32 -5.96
N ARG A 65 2.89 11.84 -5.74
CA ARG A 65 3.95 11.84 -6.76
C ARG A 65 4.38 10.42 -7.13
N GLN A 66 4.52 9.52 -6.15
CA GLN A 66 4.88 8.12 -6.40
C GLN A 66 3.81 7.39 -7.22
N ILE A 67 2.53 7.60 -6.92
CA ILE A 67 1.43 7.05 -7.71
C ILE A 67 1.46 7.61 -9.13
N ALA A 68 1.60 8.93 -9.29
CA ALA A 68 1.65 9.56 -10.60
C ALA A 68 2.83 9.02 -11.44
N ASP A 69 4.01 8.88 -10.84
CA ASP A 69 5.21 8.32 -11.49
C ASP A 69 5.01 6.84 -11.88
N LEU A 70 4.37 6.05 -11.03
CA LEU A 70 4.02 4.66 -11.32
C LEU A 70 3.08 4.56 -12.53
N LEU A 71 2.01 5.37 -12.55
CA LEU A 71 1.03 5.39 -13.64
C LEU A 71 1.63 5.83 -14.98
N GLN A 72 2.68 6.68 -14.96
CA GLN A 72 3.39 7.07 -16.16
C GLN A 72 4.34 5.99 -16.70
N LYS A 73 4.93 5.19 -15.79
CA LYS A 73 6.00 4.23 -16.14
C LYS A 73 5.52 2.81 -16.36
N ARG A 74 4.35 2.47 -15.83
CA ARG A 74 3.81 1.10 -15.85
C ARG A 74 2.33 1.11 -16.21
N ARG A 75 1.90 0.01 -16.81
CA ARG A 75 0.49 -0.26 -16.99
C ARG A 75 -0.08 -0.73 -15.64
N VAL A 76 -1.00 0.05 -15.09
CA VAL A 76 -1.59 -0.18 -13.77
C VAL A 76 -3.09 0.01 -13.87
N PHE A 77 -3.86 -0.94 -13.38
CA PHE A 77 -5.28 -0.71 -13.16
C PHE A 77 -5.48 0.15 -11.92
N PHE A 78 -6.00 1.34 -12.11
CA PHE A 78 -6.22 2.30 -11.03
C PHE A 78 -7.68 2.26 -10.57
N ALA A 79 -7.87 1.91 -9.30
CA ALA A 79 -9.16 1.88 -8.63
C ALA A 79 -9.16 2.83 -7.44
N ASP A 80 -9.73 4.00 -7.63
CA ASP A 80 -9.98 4.97 -6.58
C ASP A 80 -11.26 4.67 -5.82
N MET A 81 -11.23 4.84 -4.52
CA MET A 81 -12.39 4.79 -3.65
C MET A 81 -12.92 6.20 -3.39
N HIS A 82 -14.21 6.37 -3.55
CA HIS A 82 -14.90 7.62 -3.28
C HIS A 82 -15.10 7.77 -1.77
N VAL A 83 -14.16 8.45 -1.13
CA VAL A 83 -14.08 8.52 0.35
C VAL A 83 -15.28 9.22 1.00
N GLU A 84 -15.94 10.12 0.29
CA GLU A 84 -17.18 10.77 0.70
C GLU A 84 -18.33 9.76 0.93
N GLU A 85 -18.35 8.67 0.18
CA GLU A 85 -19.35 7.62 0.32
C GLU A 85 -19.19 6.80 1.61
N PHE A 86 -18.00 6.84 2.25
CA PHE A 86 -17.74 6.07 3.47
C PHE A 86 -18.54 6.57 4.68
N PHE A 87 -18.93 7.82 4.66
CA PHE A 87 -19.64 8.48 5.75
C PHE A 87 -21.15 8.55 5.50
N ALA A 88 -21.61 8.26 4.31
CA ALA A 88 -23.02 8.21 3.99
C ALA A 88 -23.62 6.85 4.37
N ARG A 89 -24.75 6.87 5.08
CA ARG A 89 -25.42 5.66 5.56
C ARG A 89 -25.77 4.70 4.41
N GLY A 90 -25.28 3.46 4.49
CA GLY A 90 -25.52 2.41 3.50
C GLY A 90 -24.76 2.55 2.19
N ARG A 91 -23.95 3.60 2.01
CA ARG A 91 -23.18 3.80 0.79
C ARG A 91 -21.77 3.20 0.86
N ARG A 92 -21.22 3.05 2.06
CA ARG A 92 -19.91 2.44 2.28
C ARG A 92 -19.82 1.04 1.68
N GLU A 93 -20.78 0.19 1.98
CA GLU A 93 -20.82 -1.18 1.49
C GLU A 93 -21.02 -1.24 -0.03
N MET A 94 -21.79 -0.28 -0.58
CA MET A 94 -21.96 -0.16 -2.03
C MET A 94 -20.65 0.25 -2.71
N GLU A 95 -19.91 1.18 -2.11
CA GLU A 95 -18.62 1.64 -2.63
C GLU A 95 -17.55 0.54 -2.55
N VAL A 96 -17.48 -0.18 -1.42
CA VAL A 96 -16.61 -1.36 -1.31
C VAL A 96 -16.93 -2.36 -2.42
N ARG A 97 -18.18 -2.72 -2.61
CA ARG A 97 -18.59 -3.65 -3.67
C ARG A 97 -18.22 -3.14 -5.05
N ARG A 98 -18.49 -1.86 -5.35
CA ARG A 98 -18.15 -1.23 -6.63
C ARG A 98 -16.68 -1.39 -6.97
N VAL A 99 -15.80 -1.09 -6.00
CA VAL A 99 -14.35 -1.15 -6.19
C VAL A 99 -13.86 -2.59 -6.27
N VAL A 100 -14.34 -3.47 -5.41
CA VAL A 100 -13.99 -4.90 -5.43
C VAL A 100 -14.34 -5.52 -6.79
N ASP A 101 -15.55 -5.27 -7.30
CA ASP A 101 -15.96 -5.82 -8.59
C ASP A 101 -15.12 -5.26 -9.75
N LYS A 102 -14.77 -3.95 -9.72
CA LYS A 102 -13.87 -3.34 -10.72
C LYS A 102 -12.47 -3.97 -10.68
N VAL A 103 -11.87 -4.12 -9.50
CA VAL A 103 -10.54 -4.71 -9.36
C VAL A 103 -10.53 -6.17 -9.78
N CYS A 104 -11.52 -6.95 -9.35
CA CYS A 104 -11.64 -8.36 -9.73
C CYS A 104 -11.82 -8.56 -11.24
N ALA A 105 -12.56 -7.67 -11.92
CA ALA A 105 -12.70 -7.72 -13.38
C ALA A 105 -11.38 -7.43 -14.12
N ALA A 106 -10.47 -6.65 -13.52
CA ALA A 106 -9.19 -6.29 -14.12
C ALA A 106 -8.06 -7.30 -13.83
N VAL A 107 -8.22 -8.21 -12.88
CA VAL A 107 -7.17 -9.16 -12.46
C VAL A 107 -6.61 -9.98 -13.64
N ASP A 108 -7.42 -10.34 -14.62
CA ASP A 108 -6.96 -11.17 -15.74
C ASP A 108 -6.16 -10.39 -16.78
N SER A 109 -6.40 -9.10 -16.91
CA SER A 109 -5.79 -8.23 -17.93
C SER A 109 -4.61 -7.41 -17.46
N GLU A 110 -4.45 -7.23 -16.14
CA GLU A 110 -3.44 -6.35 -15.57
C GLU A 110 -2.57 -7.06 -14.54
N ASP A 111 -1.28 -6.73 -14.54
CA ASP A 111 -0.31 -7.30 -13.58
C ASP A 111 -0.22 -6.47 -12.30
N ILE A 112 -0.49 -5.17 -12.39
CA ILE A 112 -0.47 -4.26 -11.25
C ILE A 112 -1.87 -3.66 -11.07
N LEU A 113 -2.44 -3.90 -9.90
CA LEU A 113 -3.74 -3.38 -9.48
C LEU A 113 -3.50 -2.39 -8.35
N LEU A 114 -3.98 -1.17 -8.46
CA LEU A 114 -3.85 -0.16 -7.43
C LEU A 114 -5.22 0.20 -6.88
N LEU A 115 -5.42 -0.12 -5.60
CA LEU A 115 -6.58 0.26 -4.82
C LEU A 115 -6.18 1.38 -3.87
N THR A 116 -6.87 2.52 -3.93
CA THR A 116 -6.45 3.67 -3.14
C THR A 116 -7.61 4.57 -2.72
N THR A 117 -7.44 5.22 -1.56
CA THR A 117 -8.22 6.37 -1.10
C THR A 117 -7.50 7.70 -1.36
N THR A 118 -6.32 7.66 -2.00
CA THR A 118 -5.50 8.84 -2.28
C THR A 118 -5.99 9.53 -3.55
N PRO A 119 -6.57 10.73 -3.48
CA PRO A 119 -6.95 11.47 -4.67
C PRO A 119 -5.69 11.93 -5.42
N LEU A 120 -5.70 11.83 -6.75
CA LEU A 120 -4.61 12.32 -7.58
C LEU A 120 -4.63 13.84 -7.75
N SER A 121 -5.80 14.48 -7.61
CA SER A 121 -5.96 15.93 -7.61
C SER A 121 -6.00 16.48 -6.18
N ASP A 122 -5.49 17.69 -5.99
CA ASP A 122 -5.53 18.36 -4.68
C ASP A 122 -6.95 18.82 -4.31
N GLU A 123 -7.78 19.09 -5.28
CA GLU A 123 -9.19 19.50 -5.10
C GLU A 123 -10.07 18.39 -4.50
N ALA A 124 -9.70 17.13 -4.70
CA ALA A 124 -10.43 15.96 -4.18
C ALA A 124 -9.94 15.47 -2.81
N SER A 125 -9.04 16.21 -2.15
CA SER A 125 -8.52 15.80 -0.84
C SER A 125 -9.57 16.01 0.24
N LEU A 126 -9.91 14.94 0.99
CA LEU A 126 -10.81 15.02 2.14
C LEU A 126 -10.14 15.83 3.27
N ASP A 127 -10.82 16.86 3.78
CA ASP A 127 -10.42 17.55 5.00
C ASP A 127 -10.90 16.75 6.21
N LEU A 128 -9.98 15.99 6.82
CA LEU A 128 -10.29 15.15 7.99
C LEU A 128 -10.88 15.95 9.16
N LYS A 129 -10.43 17.19 9.37
CA LYS A 129 -10.93 18.02 10.49
C LYS A 129 -12.34 18.57 10.21
N ALA A 130 -12.58 19.02 8.98
CA ALA A 130 -13.90 19.47 8.57
C ALA A 130 -14.90 18.32 8.63
N THR A 131 -14.54 17.14 8.08
CA THR A 131 -15.37 15.94 8.12
C THR A 131 -15.66 15.46 9.54
N ALA A 132 -14.65 15.46 10.40
CA ALA A 132 -14.81 15.08 11.80
C ALA A 132 -15.81 16.00 12.53
N LYS A 133 -15.71 17.30 12.28
CA LYS A 133 -16.64 18.30 12.84
C LYS A 133 -18.07 18.14 12.33
N GLU A 134 -18.23 17.86 11.03
CA GLU A 134 -19.54 17.66 10.40
C GLU A 134 -20.25 16.43 10.94
N LEU A 135 -19.49 15.36 11.20
CA LEU A 135 -20.01 14.08 11.67
C LEU A 135 -20.08 13.96 13.20
N ASP A 136 -19.62 14.96 13.94
CA ASP A 136 -19.50 14.95 15.41
C ASP A 136 -18.68 13.75 15.94
N ILE A 137 -17.55 13.48 15.30
CA ILE A 137 -16.59 12.42 15.66
C ILE A 137 -15.16 12.99 15.70
N THR A 138 -14.19 12.20 16.12
CA THR A 138 -12.78 12.62 16.12
C THR A 138 -12.12 12.46 14.77
N SER A 139 -11.01 13.16 14.52
CA SER A 139 -10.22 12.98 13.29
C SER A 139 -9.60 11.56 13.24
N GLU A 140 -9.32 10.96 14.40
CA GLU A 140 -8.88 9.57 14.52
C GLU A 140 -9.96 8.59 14.09
N ASP A 141 -11.23 8.86 14.42
CA ASP A 141 -12.36 8.04 13.96
C ASP A 141 -12.50 8.13 12.44
N VAL A 142 -12.38 9.33 11.86
CA VAL A 142 -12.39 9.52 10.40
C VAL A 142 -11.28 8.70 9.74
N SER A 143 -10.04 8.80 10.25
CA SER A 143 -8.89 8.04 9.74
C SER A 143 -9.11 6.52 9.87
N SER A 144 -9.66 6.08 10.99
CA SER A 144 -9.96 4.67 11.22
C SER A 144 -11.02 4.14 10.26
N ILE A 145 -12.05 4.94 9.97
CA ILE A 145 -13.08 4.59 8.97
C ILE A 145 -12.45 4.43 7.59
N LEU A 146 -11.57 5.36 7.18
CA LEU A 146 -10.89 5.29 5.88
C LEU A 146 -10.03 4.03 5.77
N SER A 147 -9.16 3.79 6.76
CA SER A 147 -8.25 2.65 6.75
C SER A 147 -8.98 1.32 6.82
N ASN A 148 -10.01 1.21 7.67
CA ASN A 148 -10.78 -0.02 7.80
C ASN A 148 -11.58 -0.33 6.53
N THR A 149 -12.17 0.69 5.88
CA THR A 149 -12.91 0.50 4.64
C THR A 149 -11.99 0.09 3.48
N LEU A 150 -10.81 0.70 3.39
CA LEU A 150 -9.79 0.32 2.41
C LEU A 150 -9.30 -1.12 2.65
N ALA A 151 -9.03 -1.49 3.91
CA ALA A 151 -8.61 -2.83 4.29
C ALA A 151 -9.70 -3.87 4.00
N GLN A 152 -10.97 -3.56 4.26
CA GLN A 152 -12.10 -4.41 3.90
C GLN A 152 -12.16 -4.68 2.40
N ALA A 153 -12.07 -3.63 1.58
CA ALA A 153 -12.08 -3.77 0.13
C ALA A 153 -10.92 -4.63 -0.37
N ALA A 154 -9.71 -4.42 0.16
CA ALA A 154 -8.54 -5.23 -0.18
C ALA A 154 -8.72 -6.70 0.20
N SER A 155 -9.24 -6.99 1.40
CA SER A 155 -9.51 -8.36 1.85
C SER A 155 -10.53 -9.06 0.95
N GLU A 156 -11.62 -8.39 0.60
CA GLU A 156 -12.64 -8.96 -0.30
C GLU A 156 -12.09 -9.23 -1.72
N VAL A 157 -11.18 -8.38 -2.23
CA VAL A 157 -10.49 -8.63 -3.50
C VAL A 157 -9.64 -9.91 -3.41
N LEU A 158 -8.87 -10.08 -2.34
CA LEU A 158 -8.01 -11.25 -2.13
C LEU A 158 -8.82 -12.54 -1.95
N GLU A 159 -9.96 -12.48 -1.26
CA GLU A 159 -10.86 -13.62 -1.11
C GLU A 159 -11.47 -14.05 -2.44
N LYS A 160 -11.89 -13.07 -3.28
CA LYS A 160 -12.50 -13.34 -4.60
C LYS A 160 -11.47 -13.74 -5.67
N SER A 161 -10.21 -13.28 -5.55
CA SER A 161 -9.17 -13.54 -6.55
C SER A 161 -7.93 -14.17 -5.95
N ARG A 162 -7.76 -15.48 -6.20
CA ARG A 162 -6.55 -16.23 -5.82
C ARG A 162 -5.38 -16.05 -6.79
N LYS A 163 -5.54 -15.20 -7.82
CA LYS A 163 -4.50 -14.91 -8.82
C LYS A 163 -3.52 -13.83 -8.36
N ILE A 164 -3.87 -13.09 -7.29
CA ILE A 164 -3.01 -12.06 -6.73
C ILE A 164 -1.98 -12.75 -5.84
N GLU A 165 -0.71 -12.66 -6.23
CA GLU A 165 0.41 -13.34 -5.56
C GLU A 165 1.15 -12.43 -4.57
N GLY A 166 1.00 -11.11 -4.71
CA GLY A 166 1.64 -10.14 -3.83
C GLY A 166 0.72 -8.99 -3.45
N VAL A 167 0.80 -8.55 -2.19
CA VAL A 167 0.08 -7.38 -1.69
C VAL A 167 1.06 -6.42 -1.05
N TYR A 168 0.99 -5.16 -1.45
CA TYR A 168 1.71 -4.08 -0.80
C TYR A 168 0.71 -3.10 -0.19
N CYS A 169 0.84 -2.83 1.11
CA CYS A 169 -0.01 -1.88 1.82
C CYS A 169 0.83 -0.70 2.32
N SER A 170 0.37 0.52 2.07
CA SER A 170 0.93 1.74 2.64
C SER A 170 -0.20 2.58 3.23
N ASP A 171 -0.16 2.78 4.53
CA ASP A 171 -1.06 3.68 5.25
C ASP A 171 -0.26 4.63 6.13
N ASN A 172 -0.70 5.91 6.19
CA ASN A 172 -0.09 6.97 6.99
C ASN A 172 -0.82 7.10 8.34
N GLN A 173 -0.99 6.06 9.09
CA GLN A 173 -1.31 6.25 10.50
C GLN A 173 -0.08 6.81 11.24
N LYS A 174 0.13 8.13 11.13
CA LYS A 174 0.85 8.89 12.13
C LYS A 174 -0.05 8.92 13.35
N ASP A 175 0.49 8.48 14.46
CA ASP A 175 -0.05 8.53 15.81
C ASP A 175 -0.67 7.24 16.34
N ASN A 176 0.13 6.19 16.31
CA ASN A 176 0.06 5.27 17.44
C ASN A 176 1.28 5.60 18.33
N LYS A 177 1.03 6.00 19.58
CA LYS A 177 2.08 6.29 20.58
C LYS A 177 3.05 5.14 20.83
N ASP A 178 2.79 3.99 20.22
CA ASP A 178 3.58 2.76 20.32
C ASP A 178 4.40 2.44 19.06
N GLY A 179 4.47 3.34 18.06
CA GLY A 179 5.40 3.21 16.92
C GLY A 179 5.18 2.00 16.00
N ASN A 180 4.04 1.34 16.07
CA ASN A 180 3.74 0.18 15.26
C ASN A 180 3.18 0.57 13.87
N TYR A 181 4.08 0.69 12.89
CA TYR A 181 3.69 0.64 11.49
C TYR A 181 3.24 -0.79 11.16
N LYS A 182 1.99 -1.01 10.88
CA LYS A 182 1.54 -2.28 10.27
C LYS A 182 1.87 -2.25 8.79
N LEU A 183 3.11 -2.55 8.45
CA LEU A 183 3.48 -2.98 7.12
C LEU A 183 3.12 -4.47 7.01
N ALA A 184 1.99 -4.79 6.43
CA ALA A 184 1.65 -6.18 6.13
C ALA A 184 2.08 -6.50 4.70
N LEU A 185 3.29 -7.02 4.55
CA LEU A 185 3.67 -7.76 3.34
C LEU A 185 3.15 -9.18 3.52
N LEU A 186 2.02 -9.51 2.95
CA LEU A 186 1.54 -10.88 2.84
C LEU A 186 2.05 -11.44 1.50
N ILE A 187 3.10 -12.23 1.58
CA ILE A 187 3.51 -13.13 0.49
C ILE A 187 2.89 -14.49 0.85
N THR A 188 1.92 -14.93 0.07
CA THR A 188 1.39 -16.31 0.13
C THR A 188 2.21 -17.23 -0.76
#